data_9f3cd15fb4901132a4efc73dade5b54c
#
_entry.id   9f3cd15fb4901132a4efc73dade5b54c
#
_cell.length_a   1.000
_cell.length_b   1.000
_cell.length_c   1.000
_cell.angle_alpha   90.00
_cell.angle_beta   90.00
_cell.angle_gamma   90.00
#
_symmetry.space_group_name_H-M   'P 1'
#
loop_
_entity.id
_entity.type
_entity.pdbx_description
1 polymer ?
#
loop_
_entity_poly.entity_id
_entity_poly.type
_entity_poly.pdbx_seq_one_letter_code
_entity_poly.pdbx_strand_id
1 'polypeptide(L)'
;MRLMSDKGGLEGIVVARSELCSIDGQKGILVYRGYDIRDLAEHASYEEVVYLLLRGELPTAAELDSFRTELAEARTVSGEAAQVIDLIAADAAPMEMLRTAVSATSFDDPDKDSNDEDANQRKALRLVAKIPTLIGRYQRRREGKEPVDPVPELDYATNFLAMLRGELPAREEARTFDVAMILHADHEMNASTFTARVIASTLSDMHSAVVGAIGALKGPLHGGANEQVMKTLEAVGSVERVDEDVRRRLAEHRRIMGFGHRVYKTMDPRAAILKQYARALSEHADDSEPNWYEMSSRMEEIVLAEKGLYPNVDFYSASTYHYLGIPTDVFTTLFVASRVVGWAAHVIEQHRDNRLIRPNSEYVGPARRAYPIGSLGS
;
A
#
# COMPACT_ATOMS: atom_id res chain seq x y z
N MET A 1 18.98 32.02 5.79
CA MET A 1 17.98 31.20 6.44
C MET A 1 18.34 29.72 6.20
N ARG A 2 19.04 29.09 7.17
CA ARG A 2 19.39 27.67 7.08
C ARG A 2 18.12 26.85 7.34
N LEU A 3 17.51 26.29 6.31
CA LEU A 3 16.48 25.29 6.36
C LEU A 3 17.00 23.96 5.77
N MET A 4 18.19 23.55 6.21
CA MET A 4 18.58 22.15 6.05
C MET A 4 18.46 21.51 7.42
N SER A 5 17.58 20.52 7.54
CA SER A 5 17.72 19.58 8.64
C SER A 5 19.07 18.88 8.43
N ASP A 6 19.93 18.86 9.42
CA ASP A 6 21.24 18.16 9.37
C ASP A 6 21.10 16.65 9.05
N LYS A 7 19.88 16.14 8.94
CA LYS A 7 19.55 14.72 8.76
C LYS A 7 19.19 14.32 7.32
N GLY A 8 19.03 15.26 6.38
CA GLY A 8 18.59 14.97 5.01
C GLY A 8 17.18 14.34 4.92
N GLY A 9 16.69 14.05 3.72
CA GLY A 9 15.43 13.30 3.48
C GLY A 9 14.14 14.01 3.88
N LEU A 10 14.14 15.34 4.07
CA LEU A 10 12.99 16.18 4.45
C LEU A 10 12.35 15.86 5.81
N GLU A 11 13.02 15.14 6.71
CA GLU A 11 12.49 14.81 8.03
C GLU A 11 12.14 16.10 8.82
N GLY A 12 10.88 16.20 9.28
CA GLY A 12 10.38 17.37 10.01
C GLY A 12 10.02 18.58 9.15
N ILE A 13 10.08 18.46 7.82
CA ILE A 13 9.66 19.52 6.89
C ILE A 13 8.21 19.31 6.49
N VAL A 14 7.35 20.30 6.71
CA VAL A 14 5.98 20.30 6.21
C VAL A 14 6.00 20.71 4.74
N VAL A 15 5.65 19.80 3.84
CA VAL A 15 5.71 19.99 2.39
C VAL A 15 4.37 20.37 1.75
N ALA A 16 3.25 20.10 2.45
CA ALA A 16 1.90 20.42 1.98
C ALA A 16 0.94 20.59 3.17
N ARG A 17 -0.21 21.20 2.92
CA ARG A 17 -1.40 21.09 3.79
C ARG A 17 -2.28 20.01 3.21
N SER A 18 -2.94 19.21 4.05
CA SER A 18 -3.82 18.14 3.63
C SER A 18 -4.97 17.99 4.62
N GLU A 19 -6.15 17.70 4.09
CA GLU A 19 -7.37 17.40 4.86
C GLU A 19 -7.63 15.90 4.96
N LEU A 20 -6.80 15.06 4.32
CA LEU A 20 -7.06 13.63 4.12
C LEU A 20 -6.71 12.79 5.34
N CYS A 21 -5.54 13.03 5.92
CA CYS A 21 -5.00 12.18 6.97
C CYS A 21 -4.20 13.00 8.00
N SER A 22 -4.29 12.59 9.27
CA SER A 22 -3.50 13.15 10.35
C SER A 22 -2.95 12.05 11.24
N ILE A 23 -1.70 12.22 11.71
CA ILE A 23 -1.01 11.28 12.59
C ILE A 23 -0.47 11.99 13.82
N ASP A 24 -0.89 11.55 15.03
CA ASP A 24 -0.20 11.86 16.27
C ASP A 24 0.68 10.66 16.66
N GLY A 25 1.94 10.72 16.26
CA GLY A 25 2.87 9.62 16.50
C GLY A 25 3.23 9.40 17.96
N GLN A 26 3.03 10.39 18.84
CA GLN A 26 3.27 10.25 20.29
C GLN A 26 2.13 9.50 20.97
N LYS A 27 0.90 9.71 20.50
CA LYS A 27 -0.29 9.07 21.06
C LYS A 27 -0.71 7.80 20.34
N GLY A 28 -0.08 7.47 19.18
CA GLY A 28 -0.49 6.34 18.34
C GLY A 28 -1.89 6.55 17.77
N ILE A 29 -2.19 7.76 17.28
CA ILE A 29 -3.46 8.12 16.66
C ILE A 29 -3.26 8.29 15.16
N LEU A 30 -4.15 7.69 14.39
CA LEU A 30 -4.28 7.85 12.93
C LEU A 30 -5.73 8.22 12.63
N VAL A 31 -5.92 9.25 11.82
CA VAL A 31 -7.23 9.79 11.48
C VAL A 31 -7.36 9.95 9.97
N TYR A 32 -8.46 9.48 9.36
CA TYR A 32 -8.84 9.79 7.99
C TYR A 32 -10.02 10.76 7.99
N ARG A 33 -9.87 11.94 7.40
CA ARG A 33 -10.94 12.95 7.30
C ARG A 33 -11.67 13.21 8.64
N GLY A 34 -10.97 13.16 9.76
CA GLY A 34 -11.54 13.40 11.10
C GLY A 34 -11.98 12.13 11.85
N TYR A 35 -12.07 10.96 11.21
CA TYR A 35 -12.46 9.70 11.84
C TYR A 35 -11.24 8.90 12.30
N ASP A 36 -11.26 8.42 13.55
CA ASP A 36 -10.19 7.56 14.08
C ASP A 36 -10.14 6.23 13.32
N ILE A 37 -8.94 5.76 13.03
CA ILE A 37 -8.73 4.51 12.27
C ILE A 37 -9.33 3.29 12.98
N ARG A 38 -9.43 3.32 14.33
CA ARG A 38 -10.04 2.23 15.12
C ARG A 38 -11.53 2.14 14.83
N ASP A 39 -12.22 3.29 14.83
CA ASP A 39 -13.66 3.36 14.54
C ASP A 39 -13.95 2.91 13.10
N LEU A 40 -13.12 3.36 12.13
CA LEU A 40 -13.25 2.95 10.75
C LEU A 40 -13.01 1.43 10.59
N ALA A 41 -11.98 0.88 11.24
CA ALA A 41 -11.68 -0.54 11.19
C ALA A 41 -12.78 -1.40 11.85
N GLU A 42 -13.45 -0.89 12.88
CA GLU A 42 -14.52 -1.63 13.57
C GLU A 42 -15.85 -1.58 12.82
N HIS A 43 -16.22 -0.42 12.28
CA HIS A 43 -17.59 -0.16 11.83
C HIS A 43 -17.75 0.05 10.33
N ALA A 44 -16.71 0.52 9.61
CA ALA A 44 -16.80 0.81 8.19
C ALA A 44 -16.43 -0.39 7.31
N SER A 45 -16.85 -0.36 6.05
CA SER A 45 -16.30 -1.15 4.95
C SER A 45 -15.22 -0.37 4.20
N TYR A 46 -14.40 -1.05 3.41
CA TYR A 46 -13.40 -0.39 2.59
C TYR A 46 -14.03 0.57 1.57
N GLU A 47 -15.20 0.23 0.99
CA GLU A 47 -15.91 1.11 0.08
C GLU A 47 -16.35 2.43 0.75
N GLU A 48 -16.77 2.39 2.03
CA GLU A 48 -17.09 3.60 2.79
C GLU A 48 -15.84 4.45 3.01
N VAL A 49 -14.69 3.84 3.27
CA VAL A 49 -13.41 4.55 3.42
C VAL A 49 -12.93 5.11 2.08
N VAL A 50 -13.11 4.40 0.96
CA VAL A 50 -12.85 4.94 -0.38
C VAL A 50 -13.71 6.17 -0.65
N TYR A 51 -15.02 6.07 -0.37
CA TYR A 51 -15.93 7.20 -0.51
C TYR A 51 -15.50 8.39 0.36
N LEU A 52 -15.22 8.15 1.65
CA LEU A 52 -14.76 9.16 2.59
C LEU A 52 -13.51 9.91 2.08
N LEU A 53 -12.50 9.19 1.64
CA LEU A 53 -11.25 9.79 1.17
C LEU A 53 -11.44 10.60 -0.12
N LEU A 54 -12.28 10.13 -1.03
CA LEU A 54 -12.52 10.80 -2.31
C LEU A 54 -13.55 11.95 -2.20
N ARG A 55 -14.63 11.77 -1.44
CA ARG A 55 -15.76 12.71 -1.37
C ARG A 55 -15.73 13.63 -0.13
N GLY A 56 -14.98 13.28 0.92
CA GLY A 56 -14.76 14.12 2.09
C GLY A 56 -15.58 13.76 3.32
N GLU A 57 -16.72 13.09 3.14
CA GLU A 57 -17.66 12.67 4.20
C GLU A 57 -18.00 11.18 4.06
N LEU A 58 -18.46 10.54 5.14
CA LEU A 58 -19.00 9.18 5.07
C LEU A 58 -20.31 9.19 4.26
N PRO A 59 -20.55 8.14 3.44
CA PRO A 59 -21.78 8.07 2.64
C PRO A 59 -23.00 7.80 3.50
N THR A 60 -24.15 8.31 3.08
CA THR A 60 -25.46 7.77 3.46
C THR A 60 -25.64 6.36 2.86
N ALA A 61 -26.60 5.59 3.34
CA ALA A 61 -26.87 4.25 2.78
C ALA A 61 -27.14 4.29 1.26
N ALA A 62 -27.92 5.28 0.79
CA ALA A 62 -28.24 5.44 -0.63
C ALA A 62 -27.03 5.83 -1.47
N GLU A 63 -26.15 6.69 -0.95
CA GLU A 63 -24.90 7.06 -1.62
C GLU A 63 -23.93 5.89 -1.69
N LEU A 64 -23.85 5.07 -0.62
CA LEU A 64 -23.02 3.88 -0.60
C LEU A 64 -23.49 2.84 -1.64
N ASP A 65 -24.78 2.62 -1.75
CA ASP A 65 -25.35 1.69 -2.74
C ASP A 65 -25.06 2.15 -4.18
N SER A 66 -25.23 3.46 -4.46
CA SER A 66 -24.84 4.04 -5.75
C SER A 66 -23.35 3.90 -6.02
N PHE A 67 -22.51 4.20 -5.02
CA PHE A 67 -21.07 4.14 -5.15
C PHE A 67 -20.54 2.70 -5.36
N ARG A 68 -21.14 1.72 -4.70
CA ARG A 68 -20.84 0.29 -4.93
C ARG A 68 -21.16 -0.12 -6.35
N THR A 69 -22.27 0.37 -6.89
CA THR A 69 -22.65 0.13 -8.29
C THR A 69 -21.61 0.73 -9.25
N GLU A 70 -21.22 2.01 -9.05
CA GLU A 70 -20.18 2.66 -9.84
C GLU A 70 -18.84 1.90 -9.78
N LEU A 71 -18.43 1.44 -8.58
CA LEU A 71 -17.22 0.63 -8.42
C LEU A 71 -17.33 -0.72 -9.16
N ALA A 72 -18.47 -1.40 -9.04
CA ALA A 72 -18.69 -2.69 -9.68
C ALA A 72 -18.61 -2.60 -11.22
N GLU A 73 -19.24 -1.58 -11.81
CA GLU A 73 -19.18 -1.31 -13.26
C GLU A 73 -17.75 -1.02 -13.75
N ALA A 74 -16.92 -0.40 -12.89
CA ALA A 74 -15.54 -0.04 -13.22
C ALA A 74 -14.51 -1.16 -13.03
N ARG A 75 -14.86 -2.32 -12.44
CA ARG A 75 -13.93 -3.43 -12.12
C ARG A 75 -13.36 -4.13 -13.36
N THR A 76 -14.09 -4.12 -14.47
CA THR A 76 -13.68 -4.85 -15.67
C THR A 76 -12.43 -4.23 -16.29
N VAL A 77 -11.46 -5.10 -16.58
CA VAL A 77 -10.25 -4.75 -17.32
C VAL A 77 -10.33 -5.34 -18.71
N SER A 78 -10.31 -4.50 -19.71
CA SER A 78 -10.39 -4.85 -21.14
C SER A 78 -9.31 -4.12 -21.93
N GLY A 79 -9.29 -4.36 -23.25
CA GLY A 79 -8.40 -3.62 -24.15
C GLY A 79 -6.92 -3.88 -23.88
N GLU A 80 -6.13 -2.83 -24.01
CA GLU A 80 -4.67 -2.88 -23.96
C GLU A 80 -4.12 -3.34 -22.61
N ALA A 81 -4.76 -2.96 -21.51
CA ALA A 81 -4.31 -3.35 -20.16
C ALA A 81 -4.40 -4.88 -19.96
N ALA A 82 -5.47 -5.53 -20.43
CA ALA A 82 -5.59 -6.99 -20.40
C ALA A 82 -4.53 -7.67 -21.26
N GLN A 83 -4.32 -7.17 -22.48
CA GLN A 83 -3.28 -7.70 -23.40
C GLN A 83 -1.88 -7.57 -22.82
N VAL A 84 -1.58 -6.44 -22.14
CA VAL A 84 -0.29 -6.25 -21.47
C VAL A 84 -0.05 -7.32 -20.40
N ILE A 85 -1.05 -7.66 -19.58
CA ILE A 85 -0.91 -8.74 -18.59
C ILE A 85 -0.64 -10.08 -19.29
N ASP A 86 -1.32 -10.36 -20.38
CA ASP A 86 -1.16 -11.63 -21.10
C ASP A 86 0.23 -11.76 -21.79
N LEU A 87 0.86 -10.65 -22.10
CA LEU A 87 2.23 -10.60 -22.68
C LEU A 87 3.34 -10.67 -21.60
N ILE A 88 3.06 -10.29 -20.36
CA ILE A 88 4.05 -10.32 -19.28
C ILE A 88 4.36 -11.78 -18.93
N ALA A 89 5.64 -12.09 -18.74
CA ALA A 89 6.07 -13.42 -18.31
C ALA A 89 5.43 -13.82 -16.98
N ALA A 90 5.02 -15.09 -16.86
CA ALA A 90 4.34 -15.58 -15.64
C ALA A 90 5.25 -15.57 -14.39
N ASP A 91 6.56 -15.54 -14.56
CA ASP A 91 7.56 -15.45 -13.48
C ASP A 91 8.01 -14.01 -13.18
N ALA A 92 7.44 -13.00 -13.84
CA ALA A 92 7.74 -11.60 -13.53
C ALA A 92 7.28 -11.26 -12.11
N ALA A 93 8.03 -10.39 -11.43
CA ALA A 93 7.66 -9.97 -10.08
C ALA A 93 6.29 -9.23 -10.09
N PRO A 94 5.34 -9.55 -9.17
CA PRO A 94 4.00 -8.97 -9.17
C PRO A 94 3.96 -7.44 -9.19
N MET A 95 4.88 -6.78 -8.49
CA MET A 95 4.98 -5.31 -8.50
C MET A 95 5.48 -4.74 -9.84
N GLU A 96 6.25 -5.48 -10.62
CA GLU A 96 6.69 -5.07 -11.96
C GLU A 96 5.55 -5.18 -12.96
N MET A 97 4.84 -6.29 -12.89
CA MET A 97 3.59 -6.47 -13.65
C MET A 97 2.61 -5.35 -13.35
N LEU A 98 2.29 -5.13 -12.06
CA LEU A 98 1.27 -4.17 -11.67
C LEU A 98 1.59 -2.74 -12.12
N ARG A 99 2.84 -2.29 -11.95
CA ARG A 99 3.28 -0.98 -12.45
C ARG A 99 3.05 -0.83 -13.94
N THR A 100 3.35 -1.85 -14.73
CA THR A 100 3.19 -1.85 -16.19
C THR A 100 1.72 -1.90 -16.59
N ALA A 101 0.94 -2.77 -15.97
CA ALA A 101 -0.49 -2.92 -16.24
C ALA A 101 -1.29 -1.66 -15.87
N VAL A 102 -0.99 -1.04 -14.72
CA VAL A 102 -1.65 0.23 -14.31
C VAL A 102 -1.32 1.35 -15.28
N SER A 103 -0.07 1.43 -15.80
CA SER A 103 0.25 2.40 -16.85
C SER A 103 -0.58 2.18 -18.10
N ALA A 104 -0.81 0.92 -18.51
CA ALA A 104 -1.61 0.60 -19.69
C ALA A 104 -3.10 0.96 -19.54
N THR A 105 -3.65 0.99 -18.30
CA THR A 105 -5.05 1.40 -18.10
C THR A 105 -5.33 2.84 -18.52
N SER A 106 -4.32 3.68 -18.68
CA SER A 106 -4.49 5.07 -19.15
C SER A 106 -4.91 5.15 -20.61
N PHE A 107 -4.59 4.16 -21.43
CA PHE A 107 -4.91 4.19 -22.86
C PHE A 107 -6.41 4.16 -23.11
N ASP A 108 -7.14 3.38 -22.30
CA ASP A 108 -8.59 3.19 -22.39
C ASP A 108 -9.37 4.18 -21.49
N ASP A 109 -8.69 5.05 -20.74
CA ASP A 109 -9.38 5.96 -19.82
C ASP A 109 -9.94 7.18 -20.57
N PRO A 110 -11.28 7.36 -20.57
CA PRO A 110 -11.92 8.45 -21.31
C PRO A 110 -11.59 9.85 -20.77
N ASP A 111 -11.15 9.94 -19.51
CA ASP A 111 -10.80 11.21 -18.86
C ASP A 111 -9.27 11.46 -18.81
N LYS A 112 -8.46 10.67 -19.53
CA LYS A 112 -6.99 10.70 -19.44
C LYS A 112 -6.37 12.08 -19.66
N ASP A 113 -6.96 12.88 -20.53
CA ASP A 113 -6.44 14.20 -20.93
C ASP A 113 -6.99 15.36 -20.07
N SER A 114 -7.85 15.07 -19.08
CA SER A 114 -8.40 16.08 -18.17
C SER A 114 -7.89 15.89 -16.74
N ASN A 115 -7.55 17.00 -16.10
CA ASN A 115 -7.20 17.10 -14.68
C ASN A 115 -8.21 17.91 -13.87
N ASP A 116 -9.42 18.18 -14.42
CA ASP A 116 -10.50 18.75 -13.62
C ASP A 116 -10.93 17.79 -12.49
N GLU A 117 -11.60 18.33 -11.48
CA GLU A 117 -11.92 17.58 -10.26
C GLU A 117 -12.82 16.38 -10.55
N ASP A 118 -13.84 16.55 -11.39
CA ASP A 118 -14.78 15.48 -11.72
C ASP A 118 -14.11 14.36 -12.53
N ALA A 119 -13.26 14.70 -13.50
CA ALA A 119 -12.47 13.74 -14.25
C ALA A 119 -11.50 12.98 -13.35
N ASN A 120 -10.84 13.67 -12.43
CA ASN A 120 -9.95 13.04 -11.44
C ASN A 120 -10.72 12.10 -10.49
N GLN A 121 -11.92 12.47 -10.06
CA GLN A 121 -12.79 11.61 -9.25
C GLN A 121 -13.14 10.31 -10.00
N ARG A 122 -13.51 10.40 -11.28
CA ARG A 122 -13.83 9.22 -12.10
C ARG A 122 -12.59 8.36 -12.38
N LYS A 123 -11.42 8.96 -12.64
CA LYS A 123 -10.14 8.24 -12.79
C LYS A 123 -9.76 7.50 -11.50
N ALA A 124 -9.90 8.16 -10.33
CA ALA A 124 -9.65 7.58 -9.03
C ALA A 124 -10.50 6.33 -8.80
N LEU A 125 -11.81 6.43 -9.05
CA LEU A 125 -12.75 5.32 -8.92
C LEU A 125 -12.35 4.15 -9.83
N ARG A 126 -12.03 4.41 -11.10
CA ARG A 126 -11.60 3.36 -12.05
C ARG A 126 -10.29 2.70 -11.64
N LEU A 127 -9.31 3.44 -11.14
CA LEU A 127 -8.05 2.88 -10.65
C LEU A 127 -8.27 2.00 -9.41
N VAL A 128 -9.07 2.47 -8.44
CA VAL A 128 -9.44 1.68 -7.27
C VAL A 128 -10.12 0.38 -7.69
N ALA A 129 -11.08 0.45 -8.62
CA ALA A 129 -11.85 -0.70 -9.05
C ALA A 129 -11.05 -1.72 -9.87
N LYS A 130 -10.15 -1.26 -10.77
CA LYS A 130 -9.43 -2.13 -11.72
C LYS A 130 -8.20 -2.82 -11.13
N ILE A 131 -7.50 -2.21 -10.18
CA ILE A 131 -6.25 -2.76 -9.62
C ILE A 131 -6.42 -4.16 -9.06
N PRO A 132 -7.46 -4.50 -8.27
CA PRO A 132 -7.71 -5.87 -7.83
C PRO A 132 -7.87 -6.88 -8.98
N THR A 133 -8.57 -6.49 -10.04
CA THR A 133 -8.77 -7.36 -11.22
C THR A 133 -7.44 -7.62 -11.95
N LEU A 134 -6.56 -6.59 -12.07
CA LEU A 134 -5.22 -6.77 -12.63
C LEU A 134 -4.39 -7.76 -11.82
N ILE A 135 -4.41 -7.64 -10.49
CA ILE A 135 -3.67 -8.51 -9.57
C ILE A 135 -4.21 -9.94 -9.62
N GLY A 136 -5.53 -10.11 -9.51
CA GLY A 136 -6.19 -11.41 -9.56
C GLY A 136 -5.94 -12.15 -10.87
N ARG A 137 -6.13 -11.46 -12.02
CA ARG A 137 -5.85 -12.01 -13.35
C ARG A 137 -4.42 -12.50 -13.48
N TYR A 138 -3.45 -11.71 -13.04
CA TYR A 138 -2.04 -12.08 -13.12
C TYR A 138 -1.71 -13.26 -12.20
N GLN A 139 -2.21 -13.25 -10.96
CA GLN A 139 -1.96 -14.32 -10.00
C GLN A 139 -2.52 -15.66 -10.50
N ARG A 140 -3.73 -15.69 -11.02
CA ARG A 140 -4.34 -16.89 -11.59
C ARG A 140 -3.52 -17.43 -12.76
N ARG A 141 -3.07 -16.52 -13.64
CA ARG A 141 -2.22 -16.89 -14.78
C ARG A 141 -0.87 -17.48 -14.33
N ARG A 142 -0.23 -16.93 -13.29
CA ARG A 142 1.01 -17.50 -12.70
C ARG A 142 0.81 -18.93 -12.22
N GLU A 143 -0.36 -19.25 -11.74
CA GLU A 143 -0.74 -20.59 -11.27
C GLU A 143 -1.18 -21.52 -12.42
N GLY A 144 -1.19 -21.06 -13.65
CA GLY A 144 -1.69 -21.82 -14.81
C GLY A 144 -3.20 -22.04 -14.77
N LYS A 145 -3.93 -21.16 -14.09
CA LYS A 145 -5.39 -21.22 -13.93
C LYS A 145 -6.06 -20.10 -14.72
N GLU A 146 -7.32 -20.34 -15.12
CA GLU A 146 -8.13 -19.30 -15.77
C GLU A 146 -8.39 -18.12 -14.82
N PRO A 147 -8.35 -16.88 -15.34
CA PRO A 147 -8.77 -15.71 -14.58
C PRO A 147 -10.22 -15.82 -14.09
N VAL A 148 -10.48 -15.23 -12.94
CA VAL A 148 -11.85 -15.10 -12.41
C VAL A 148 -12.28 -13.66 -12.67
N ASP A 149 -13.41 -13.51 -13.36
CA ASP A 149 -14.00 -12.20 -13.62
C ASP A 149 -14.61 -11.61 -12.33
N PRO A 150 -14.60 -10.28 -12.17
CA PRO A 150 -15.23 -9.63 -11.04
C PRO A 150 -16.76 -9.85 -11.06
N VAL A 151 -17.31 -10.16 -9.88
CA VAL A 151 -18.74 -10.37 -9.67
C VAL A 151 -19.34 -9.07 -9.13
N PRO A 152 -20.31 -8.44 -9.82
CA PRO A 152 -20.87 -7.14 -9.44
C PRO A 152 -21.52 -7.11 -8.05
N GLU A 153 -22.17 -8.21 -7.66
CA GLU A 153 -22.94 -8.33 -6.43
C GLU A 153 -22.07 -8.49 -5.16
N LEU A 154 -20.80 -8.82 -5.33
CA LEU A 154 -19.88 -8.99 -4.21
C LEU A 154 -19.30 -7.66 -3.76
N ASP A 155 -19.15 -7.48 -2.43
CA ASP A 155 -18.37 -6.38 -1.88
C ASP A 155 -16.91 -6.42 -2.36
N TYR A 156 -16.19 -5.32 -2.13
CA TYR A 156 -14.86 -5.15 -2.67
C TYR A 156 -13.86 -6.22 -2.17
N ALA A 157 -13.84 -6.49 -0.87
CA ALA A 157 -12.91 -7.42 -0.25
C ALA A 157 -13.19 -8.87 -0.65
N THR A 158 -14.46 -9.27 -0.60
CA THR A 158 -14.91 -10.61 -1.02
C THR A 158 -14.57 -10.87 -2.48
N ASN A 159 -14.86 -9.91 -3.35
CA ASN A 159 -14.60 -10.02 -4.78
C ASN A 159 -13.09 -10.10 -5.08
N PHE A 160 -12.27 -9.30 -4.40
CA PHE A 160 -10.83 -9.32 -4.59
C PHE A 160 -10.20 -10.67 -4.19
N LEU A 161 -10.56 -11.18 -3.00
CA LEU A 161 -10.08 -12.52 -2.56
C LEU A 161 -10.55 -13.62 -3.51
N ALA A 162 -11.79 -13.55 -3.98
CA ALA A 162 -12.33 -14.54 -4.94
C ALA A 162 -11.54 -14.52 -6.27
N MET A 163 -11.21 -13.34 -6.79
CA MET A 163 -10.39 -13.23 -8.00
C MET A 163 -8.95 -13.74 -7.80
N LEU A 164 -8.37 -13.54 -6.61
CA LEU A 164 -7.03 -14.04 -6.28
C LEU A 164 -6.99 -15.55 -6.14
N ARG A 165 -7.90 -16.12 -5.35
CA ARG A 165 -7.89 -17.53 -4.95
C ARG A 165 -8.63 -18.44 -5.94
N GLY A 166 -9.64 -17.90 -6.64
CA GLY A 166 -10.53 -18.64 -7.52
C GLY A 166 -11.70 -19.30 -6.81
N GLU A 167 -11.94 -18.94 -5.55
CA GLU A 167 -13.04 -19.40 -4.72
C GLU A 167 -13.50 -18.28 -3.78
N LEU A 168 -14.76 -18.34 -3.34
CA LEU A 168 -15.31 -17.39 -2.40
C LEU A 168 -14.65 -17.55 -1.02
N PRO A 169 -14.22 -16.46 -0.38
CA PRO A 169 -13.71 -16.52 0.98
C PRO A 169 -14.82 -16.77 1.99
N ALA A 170 -14.46 -17.29 3.17
CA ALA A 170 -15.36 -17.27 4.32
C ALA A 170 -15.62 -15.81 4.74
N ARG A 171 -16.76 -15.56 5.40
CA ARG A 171 -17.16 -14.21 5.85
C ARG A 171 -16.10 -13.55 6.74
N GLU A 172 -15.47 -14.32 7.61
CA GLU A 172 -14.42 -13.81 8.51
C GLU A 172 -13.14 -13.46 7.77
N GLU A 173 -12.76 -14.25 6.76
CA GLU A 173 -11.64 -13.95 5.88
C GLU A 173 -11.87 -12.66 5.09
N ALA A 174 -13.07 -12.52 4.49
CA ALA A 174 -13.45 -11.31 3.77
C ALA A 174 -13.42 -10.07 4.67
N ARG A 175 -13.96 -10.15 5.90
CA ARG A 175 -13.93 -9.03 6.85
C ARG A 175 -12.51 -8.71 7.30
N THR A 176 -11.68 -9.71 7.56
CA THR A 176 -10.27 -9.51 7.91
C THR A 176 -9.52 -8.78 6.80
N PHE A 177 -9.76 -9.19 5.56
CA PHE A 177 -9.14 -8.55 4.41
C PHE A 177 -9.64 -7.12 4.21
N ASP A 178 -10.94 -6.88 4.35
CA ASP A 178 -11.57 -5.57 4.29
C ASP A 178 -10.95 -4.60 5.31
N VAL A 179 -10.80 -5.03 6.56
CA VAL A 179 -10.11 -4.25 7.60
C VAL A 179 -8.64 -3.99 7.22
N ALA A 180 -7.93 -4.99 6.72
CA ALA A 180 -6.56 -4.79 6.27
C ALA A 180 -6.48 -3.73 5.15
N MET A 181 -7.43 -3.72 4.22
CA MET A 181 -7.54 -2.68 3.19
C MET A 181 -7.76 -1.28 3.78
N ILE A 182 -8.68 -1.13 4.74
CA ILE A 182 -8.95 0.12 5.47
C ILE A 182 -7.67 0.65 6.12
N LEU A 183 -6.94 -0.20 6.83
CA LEU A 183 -5.73 0.18 7.57
C LEU A 183 -4.57 0.63 6.66
N HIS A 184 -4.58 0.24 5.40
CA HIS A 184 -3.55 0.61 4.43
C HIS A 184 -3.98 1.75 3.49
N ALA A 185 -5.25 2.21 3.53
CA ALA A 185 -5.83 3.14 2.55
C ALA A 185 -5.08 4.47 2.45
N ASP A 186 -4.64 5.05 3.56
CA ASP A 186 -3.78 6.24 3.57
C ASP A 186 -2.82 6.26 4.76
N HIS A 187 -1.80 7.10 4.68
CA HIS A 187 -0.86 7.32 5.78
C HIS A 187 -0.04 8.60 5.55
N GLU A 188 -0.74 9.73 5.44
CA GLU A 188 -0.15 11.05 5.31
C GLU A 188 0.88 11.15 4.16
N MET A 189 1.94 11.94 4.33
CA MET A 189 2.97 12.26 3.34
C MET A 189 4.11 11.22 3.32
N ASN A 190 3.76 9.92 3.25
CA ASN A 190 4.74 8.85 3.07
C ASN A 190 5.45 8.96 1.70
N ALA A 191 6.52 8.16 1.48
CA ALA A 191 7.36 8.28 0.29
C ALA A 191 6.59 8.11 -1.04
N SER A 192 5.65 7.15 -1.13
CA SER A 192 4.86 6.95 -2.34
C SER A 192 3.81 8.04 -2.56
N THR A 193 3.15 8.50 -1.51
CA THR A 193 2.23 9.63 -1.57
C THR A 193 2.95 10.92 -2.00
N PHE A 194 4.12 11.18 -1.43
CA PHE A 194 4.94 12.33 -1.84
C PHE A 194 5.37 12.24 -3.30
N THR A 195 5.76 11.05 -3.77
CA THR A 195 6.08 10.82 -5.19
C THR A 195 4.89 11.12 -6.09
N ALA A 196 3.68 10.63 -5.74
CA ALA A 196 2.47 10.95 -6.49
C ALA A 196 2.21 12.46 -6.56
N ARG A 197 2.32 13.18 -5.43
CA ARG A 197 2.14 14.63 -5.40
C ARG A 197 3.20 15.38 -6.19
N VAL A 198 4.46 14.95 -6.19
CA VAL A 198 5.53 15.55 -7.01
C VAL A 198 5.17 15.44 -8.49
N ILE A 199 4.73 14.27 -8.96
CA ILE A 199 4.32 14.07 -10.35
C ILE A 199 3.07 14.92 -10.65
N ALA A 200 2.02 14.85 -9.82
CA ALA A 200 0.80 15.63 -9.99
C ALA A 200 1.08 17.15 -10.02
N SER A 201 2.07 17.63 -9.25
CA SER A 201 2.44 19.05 -9.20
C SER A 201 2.94 19.59 -10.54
N THR A 202 3.37 18.72 -11.46
CA THR A 202 3.74 19.09 -12.83
C THR A 202 2.53 19.19 -13.77
N LEU A 203 1.30 18.95 -13.27
CA LEU A 203 0.07 18.78 -14.02
C LEU A 203 0.04 17.55 -14.93
N SER A 204 0.91 16.57 -14.64
CA SER A 204 0.80 15.24 -15.23
C SER A 204 -0.47 14.53 -14.75
N ASP A 205 -0.94 13.56 -15.53
CA ASP A 205 -2.18 12.83 -15.27
C ASP A 205 -2.10 11.92 -14.02
N MET A 206 -3.26 11.50 -13.52
CA MET A 206 -3.37 10.66 -12.32
C MET A 206 -2.74 9.28 -12.48
N HIS A 207 -2.83 8.65 -13.66
CA HIS A 207 -2.20 7.34 -13.90
C HIS A 207 -0.67 7.43 -13.76
N SER A 208 -0.05 8.46 -14.34
CA SER A 208 1.38 8.73 -14.20
C SER A 208 1.78 8.92 -12.73
N ALA A 209 0.98 9.65 -11.95
CA ALA A 209 1.21 9.84 -10.52
C ALA A 209 1.11 8.53 -9.73
N VAL A 210 0.10 7.71 -9.99
CA VAL A 210 -0.09 6.39 -9.35
C VAL A 210 1.03 5.42 -9.75
N VAL A 211 1.43 5.37 -11.02
CA VAL A 211 2.56 4.54 -11.48
C VAL A 211 3.87 4.92 -10.77
N GLY A 212 4.12 6.22 -10.60
CA GLY A 212 5.25 6.70 -9.82
C GLY A 212 5.19 6.29 -8.35
N ALA A 213 4.00 6.35 -7.74
CA ALA A 213 3.78 5.90 -6.37
C ALA A 213 4.00 4.38 -6.21
N ILE A 214 3.55 3.56 -7.18
CA ILE A 214 3.84 2.11 -7.22
C ILE A 214 5.35 1.87 -7.27
N GLY A 215 6.08 2.64 -8.10
CA GLY A 215 7.54 2.57 -8.17
C GLY A 215 8.22 2.87 -6.82
N ALA A 216 7.74 3.89 -6.10
CA ALA A 216 8.25 4.22 -4.78
C ALA A 216 7.89 3.17 -3.73
N LEU A 217 6.66 2.62 -3.77
CA LEU A 217 6.20 1.59 -2.83
C LEU A 217 6.97 0.28 -2.99
N LYS A 218 7.40 -0.09 -4.20
CA LYS A 218 8.23 -1.29 -4.46
C LYS A 218 9.55 -1.27 -3.68
N GLY A 219 10.04 -0.10 -3.28
CA GLY A 219 11.34 0.03 -2.62
C GLY A 219 11.40 -0.71 -1.27
N PRO A 220 12.53 -1.39 -0.95
CA PRO A 220 12.66 -2.20 0.29
C PRO A 220 12.62 -1.36 1.58
N LEU A 221 12.73 -0.05 1.48
CA LEU A 221 12.60 0.87 2.63
C LEU A 221 11.16 1.41 2.79
N HIS A 222 10.20 0.91 2.01
CA HIS A 222 8.80 1.32 2.03
C HIS A 222 7.87 0.11 2.03
N GLY A 223 7.18 -0.23 0.95
CA GLY A 223 6.10 -1.21 0.96
C GLY A 223 6.49 -2.70 1.00
N GLY A 224 7.74 -3.06 0.68
CA GLY A 224 8.20 -4.46 0.68
C GLY A 224 8.50 -5.04 2.06
N ALA A 225 8.15 -4.36 3.16
CA ALA A 225 8.51 -4.81 4.51
C ALA A 225 7.70 -6.05 4.94
N ASN A 226 6.41 -6.13 4.59
CA ASN A 226 5.56 -7.28 4.95
C ASN A 226 6.01 -8.60 4.30
N GLU A 227 6.45 -8.58 3.04
CA GLU A 227 7.07 -9.75 2.41
C GLU A 227 8.33 -10.20 3.16
N GLN A 228 9.16 -9.26 3.61
CA GLN A 228 10.38 -9.57 4.35
C GLN A 228 10.08 -10.11 5.75
N VAL A 229 9.00 -9.65 6.39
CA VAL A 229 8.52 -10.21 7.65
C VAL A 229 8.14 -11.67 7.45
N MET A 230 7.30 -11.97 6.45
CA MET A 230 6.87 -13.36 6.21
C MET A 230 8.04 -14.27 5.89
N LYS A 231 8.96 -13.88 5.00
CA LYS A 231 10.19 -14.62 4.71
C LYS A 231 11.06 -14.85 5.96
N THR A 232 11.02 -13.92 6.92
CA THR A 232 11.73 -14.11 8.19
C THR A 232 11.03 -15.17 9.05
N LEU A 233 9.72 -15.14 9.16
CA LEU A 233 8.93 -16.13 9.88
C LEU A 233 9.10 -17.53 9.25
N GLU A 234 9.00 -17.65 7.92
CA GLU A 234 9.25 -18.89 7.17
C GLU A 234 10.66 -19.45 7.45
N ALA A 235 11.69 -18.60 7.46
CA ALA A 235 13.07 -19.02 7.75
C ALA A 235 13.28 -19.47 9.21
N VAL A 236 12.54 -18.88 10.16
CA VAL A 236 12.52 -19.33 11.56
C VAL A 236 11.82 -20.68 11.68
N GLY A 237 10.63 -20.83 11.09
CA GLY A 237 9.93 -22.08 10.84
C GLY A 237 9.21 -22.71 12.03
N SER A 238 9.46 -22.30 13.30
CA SER A 238 8.72 -22.76 14.47
C SER A 238 8.84 -21.80 15.65
N VAL A 239 7.87 -21.86 16.58
CA VAL A 239 7.82 -21.00 17.78
C VAL A 239 9.05 -21.18 18.66
N GLU A 240 9.54 -22.42 18.83
CA GLU A 240 10.69 -22.75 19.68
C GLU A 240 11.99 -22.11 19.21
N ARG A 241 12.10 -21.84 17.91
CA ARG A 241 13.29 -21.25 17.30
C ARG A 241 13.29 -19.72 17.31
N VAL A 242 12.17 -19.08 17.63
CA VAL A 242 12.03 -17.61 17.61
C VAL A 242 13.03 -16.93 18.53
N ASP A 243 13.15 -17.40 19.77
CA ASP A 243 14.03 -16.80 20.79
C ASP A 243 15.49 -16.78 20.33
N GLU A 244 15.99 -17.90 19.84
CA GLU A 244 17.36 -18.02 19.36
C GLU A 244 17.62 -17.16 18.13
N ASP A 245 16.73 -17.21 17.11
CA ASP A 245 16.92 -16.47 15.87
C ASP A 245 16.86 -14.96 16.09
N VAL A 246 15.87 -14.47 16.86
CA VAL A 246 15.72 -13.04 17.14
C VAL A 246 16.94 -12.51 17.89
N ARG A 247 17.39 -13.18 18.96
CA ARG A 247 18.55 -12.74 19.73
C ARG A 247 19.84 -12.79 18.91
N ARG A 248 20.03 -13.81 18.07
CA ARG A 248 21.14 -13.86 17.12
C ARG A 248 21.13 -12.66 16.18
N ARG A 249 19.99 -12.34 15.54
CA ARG A 249 19.86 -11.16 14.65
C ARG A 249 20.17 -9.86 15.37
N LEU A 250 19.70 -9.69 16.61
CA LEU A 250 19.97 -8.51 17.43
C LEU A 250 21.46 -8.39 17.81
N ALA A 251 22.11 -9.50 18.12
CA ALA A 251 23.56 -9.54 18.42
C ALA A 251 24.42 -9.24 17.17
N GLU A 252 23.99 -9.68 15.99
CA GLU A 252 24.62 -9.41 14.70
C GLU A 252 24.27 -8.01 14.14
N HIS A 253 23.52 -7.19 14.88
CA HIS A 253 23.01 -5.89 14.43
C HIS A 253 22.21 -5.96 13.12
N ARG A 254 21.61 -7.10 12.81
CA ARG A 254 20.75 -7.28 11.64
C ARG A 254 19.38 -6.66 11.89
N ARG A 255 18.88 -5.96 10.89
CA ARG A 255 17.55 -5.35 10.96
C ARG A 255 16.46 -6.45 10.98
N ILE A 256 15.54 -6.35 11.92
CA ILE A 256 14.30 -7.14 11.94
C ILE A 256 13.21 -6.29 11.30
N MET A 257 12.68 -6.75 10.16
CA MET A 257 11.65 -6.00 9.42
C MET A 257 10.33 -6.02 10.18
N GLY A 258 9.50 -5.01 9.93
CA GLY A 258 8.21 -4.86 10.61
C GLY A 258 8.28 -4.19 11.99
N PHE A 259 9.46 -3.79 12.47
CA PHE A 259 9.64 -3.09 13.75
C PHE A 259 10.14 -1.66 13.59
N GLY A 260 9.62 -0.79 14.47
CA GLY A 260 9.92 0.63 14.47
C GLY A 260 9.17 1.40 13.39
N HIS A 261 9.00 2.68 13.63
CA HIS A 261 8.33 3.57 12.70
C HIS A 261 8.97 4.96 12.73
N ARG A 262 9.00 5.64 11.59
CA ARG A 262 9.58 6.99 11.52
C ARG A 262 8.73 8.01 12.28
N VAL A 263 7.40 7.85 12.27
CA VAL A 263 6.43 8.76 12.89
C VAL A 263 6.03 8.28 14.28
N TYR A 264 5.50 7.05 14.41
CA TYR A 264 5.06 6.53 15.70
C TYR A 264 6.23 6.30 16.66
N LYS A 265 6.08 6.79 17.89
CA LYS A 265 6.99 6.56 19.02
C LYS A 265 6.40 5.60 20.05
N THR A 266 5.21 5.12 19.80
CA THR A 266 4.45 4.10 20.53
C THR A 266 3.92 3.07 19.55
N MET A 267 3.02 2.18 19.98
CA MET A 267 2.37 1.17 19.14
C MET A 267 1.66 1.82 17.94
N ASP A 268 1.92 1.33 16.75
CA ASP A 268 1.14 1.64 15.54
C ASP A 268 -0.28 1.11 15.73
N PRO A 269 -1.34 1.96 15.71
CA PRO A 269 -2.71 1.50 15.94
C PRO A 269 -3.15 0.43 14.95
N ARG A 270 -2.62 0.46 13.73
CA ARG A 270 -2.93 -0.51 12.68
C ARG A 270 -2.36 -1.89 13.00
N ALA A 271 -1.13 -1.94 13.53
CA ALA A 271 -0.52 -3.19 13.97
C ALA A 271 -1.30 -3.84 15.12
N ALA A 272 -1.77 -3.03 16.07
CA ALA A 272 -2.59 -3.51 17.18
C ALA A 272 -3.91 -4.13 16.72
N ILE A 273 -4.56 -3.55 15.70
CA ILE A 273 -5.79 -4.07 15.10
C ILE A 273 -5.50 -5.38 14.35
N LEU A 274 -4.52 -5.40 13.44
CA LEU A 274 -4.17 -6.60 12.67
C LEU A 274 -3.73 -7.77 13.55
N LYS A 275 -3.09 -7.49 14.69
CA LYS A 275 -2.74 -8.53 15.68
C LYS A 275 -3.96 -9.33 16.13
N GLN A 276 -5.10 -8.66 16.34
CA GLN A 276 -6.35 -9.32 16.77
C GLN A 276 -6.91 -10.21 15.65
N TYR A 277 -6.90 -9.73 14.41
CA TYR A 277 -7.36 -10.51 13.26
C TYR A 277 -6.43 -11.67 12.93
N ALA A 278 -5.10 -11.49 13.00
CA ALA A 278 -4.14 -12.57 12.84
C ALA A 278 -4.34 -13.67 13.89
N ARG A 279 -4.65 -13.27 15.15
CA ARG A 279 -4.98 -14.22 16.20
C ARG A 279 -6.25 -15.01 15.88
N ALA A 280 -7.33 -14.34 15.50
CA ALA A 280 -8.60 -15.00 15.18
C ALA A 280 -8.43 -16.00 14.03
N LEU A 281 -7.68 -15.62 12.97
CA LEU A 281 -7.36 -16.54 11.87
C LEU A 281 -6.53 -17.75 12.33
N SER A 282 -5.59 -17.54 13.25
CA SER A 282 -4.74 -18.65 13.75
C SER A 282 -5.51 -19.74 14.49
N GLU A 283 -6.68 -19.42 15.06
CA GLU A 283 -7.54 -20.37 15.78
C GLU A 283 -8.23 -21.38 14.82
N HIS A 284 -8.22 -21.09 13.51
CA HIS A 284 -8.80 -21.93 12.45
C HIS A 284 -7.76 -22.42 11.43
N ALA A 285 -6.47 -22.15 11.68
CA ALA A 285 -5.38 -22.57 10.80
C ALA A 285 -5.14 -24.08 10.89
N ASP A 286 -4.50 -24.63 9.85
CA ASP A 286 -4.12 -26.05 9.81
C ASP A 286 -3.00 -26.34 10.84
N ASP A 287 -3.22 -27.31 11.72
CA ASP A 287 -2.25 -27.75 12.73
C ASP A 287 -0.96 -28.31 12.13
N SER A 288 -0.92 -28.61 10.84
CA SER A 288 0.29 -29.04 10.13
C SER A 288 1.26 -27.90 9.80
N GLU A 289 0.80 -26.64 9.84
CA GLU A 289 1.62 -25.46 9.63
C GLU A 289 2.12 -24.86 10.96
N PRO A 290 3.25 -24.10 10.93
CA PRO A 290 3.67 -23.31 12.09
C PRO A 290 2.60 -22.32 12.53
N ASN A 291 2.44 -22.11 13.82
CA ASN A 291 1.58 -21.04 14.31
C ASN A 291 2.24 -19.67 14.09
N TRP A 292 1.97 -19.08 12.92
CA TRP A 292 2.56 -17.80 12.50
C TRP A 292 2.21 -16.63 13.44
N TYR A 293 1.02 -16.65 14.03
CA TYR A 293 0.62 -15.65 15.02
C TYR A 293 1.45 -15.76 16.31
N GLU A 294 1.61 -16.98 16.83
CA GLU A 294 2.38 -17.22 18.05
C GLU A 294 3.86 -16.86 17.84
N MET A 295 4.42 -17.26 16.70
CA MET A 295 5.78 -16.84 16.30
C MET A 295 5.91 -15.31 16.25
N SER A 296 4.94 -14.62 15.63
CA SER A 296 4.92 -13.17 15.55
C SER A 296 4.79 -12.53 16.95
N SER A 297 3.88 -13.03 17.78
CA SER A 297 3.68 -12.53 19.15
C SER A 297 4.95 -12.69 19.98
N ARG A 298 5.62 -13.85 19.89
CA ARG A 298 6.87 -14.11 20.59
C ARG A 298 8.02 -13.21 20.11
N MET A 299 8.11 -12.98 18.79
CA MET A 299 9.09 -12.06 18.21
C MET A 299 8.86 -10.63 18.70
N GLU A 300 7.61 -10.16 18.75
CA GLU A 300 7.25 -8.86 19.29
C GLU A 300 7.70 -8.68 20.74
N GLU A 301 7.40 -9.67 21.60
CA GLU A 301 7.79 -9.64 23.01
C GLU A 301 9.31 -9.43 23.19
N ILE A 302 10.12 -10.17 22.46
CA ILE A 302 11.58 -10.09 22.57
C ILE A 302 12.10 -8.76 22.05
N VAL A 303 11.65 -8.33 20.85
CA VAL A 303 12.12 -7.07 20.24
C VAL A 303 11.70 -5.86 21.09
N LEU A 304 10.48 -5.87 21.64
CA LEU A 304 10.01 -4.82 22.53
C LEU A 304 10.84 -4.78 23.84
N ALA A 305 11.09 -5.93 24.45
CA ALA A 305 11.86 -6.02 25.70
C ALA A 305 13.33 -5.60 25.51
N GLU A 306 13.99 -6.00 24.40
CA GLU A 306 15.42 -5.78 24.19
C GLU A 306 15.75 -4.44 23.49
N LYS A 307 14.84 -3.90 22.68
CA LYS A 307 15.07 -2.69 21.86
C LYS A 307 14.06 -1.57 22.11
N GLY A 308 12.96 -1.83 22.79
CA GLY A 308 11.87 -0.85 22.95
C GLY A 308 11.20 -0.49 21.63
N LEU A 309 11.26 -1.37 20.61
CA LEU A 309 10.67 -1.12 19.30
C LEU A 309 9.33 -1.83 19.19
N TYR A 310 8.31 -1.08 18.81
CA TYR A 310 6.97 -1.60 18.55
C TYR A 310 6.86 -2.11 17.10
N PRO A 311 5.99 -3.12 16.85
CA PRO A 311 5.63 -3.51 15.48
C PRO A 311 4.91 -2.38 14.75
N ASN A 312 5.14 -2.29 13.45
CA ASN A 312 4.37 -1.44 12.55
C ASN A 312 3.34 -2.28 11.77
N VAL A 313 2.55 -1.64 10.90
CA VAL A 313 1.47 -2.31 10.15
C VAL A 313 1.95 -3.53 9.36
N ASP A 314 3.16 -3.50 8.80
CA ASP A 314 3.72 -4.56 7.96
C ASP A 314 3.95 -5.87 8.74
N PHE A 315 4.15 -5.78 10.06
CA PHE A 315 4.49 -6.94 10.87
C PHE A 315 3.33 -7.94 10.95
N TYR A 316 2.17 -7.50 11.41
CA TYR A 316 1.00 -8.37 11.52
C TYR A 316 0.22 -8.54 10.21
N SER A 317 0.38 -7.65 9.22
CA SER A 317 -0.18 -7.89 7.90
C SER A 317 0.42 -9.11 7.22
N ALA A 318 1.70 -9.43 7.50
CA ALA A 318 2.38 -10.59 6.93
C ALA A 318 1.69 -11.92 7.33
N SER A 319 1.53 -12.17 8.63
CA SER A 319 0.83 -13.37 9.11
C SER A 319 -0.65 -13.37 8.73
N THR A 320 -1.33 -12.21 8.75
CA THR A 320 -2.73 -12.07 8.31
C THR A 320 -2.91 -12.50 6.87
N TYR A 321 -2.10 -11.97 5.95
CA TYR A 321 -2.21 -12.31 4.52
C TYR A 321 -1.82 -13.77 4.24
N HIS A 322 -0.87 -14.31 4.99
CA HIS A 322 -0.51 -15.72 4.88
C HIS A 322 -1.69 -16.64 5.25
N TYR A 323 -2.35 -16.40 6.41
CA TYR A 323 -3.55 -17.14 6.81
C TYR A 323 -4.72 -17.01 5.83
N LEU A 324 -4.79 -15.91 5.09
CA LEU A 324 -5.77 -15.75 4.00
C LEU A 324 -5.38 -16.51 2.71
N GLY A 325 -4.30 -17.30 2.73
CA GLY A 325 -3.86 -18.10 1.59
C GLY A 325 -3.25 -17.28 0.45
N ILE A 326 -2.76 -16.08 0.73
CA ILE A 326 -2.19 -15.18 -0.28
C ILE A 326 -0.67 -15.46 -0.39
N PRO A 327 -0.12 -15.65 -1.60
CA PRO A 327 1.31 -15.83 -1.80
C PRO A 327 2.13 -14.63 -1.31
N THR A 328 3.24 -14.88 -0.62
CA THR A 328 4.07 -13.86 0.03
C THR A 328 4.53 -12.76 -0.93
N ASP A 329 4.88 -13.09 -2.18
CA ASP A 329 5.35 -12.13 -3.18
C ASP A 329 4.23 -11.21 -3.78
N VAL A 330 2.97 -11.52 -3.45
CA VAL A 330 1.80 -10.70 -3.83
C VAL A 330 1.51 -9.60 -2.78
N PHE A 331 2.01 -9.71 -1.55
CA PHE A 331 1.66 -8.81 -0.43
C PHE A 331 1.80 -7.32 -0.75
N THR A 332 2.92 -6.93 -1.37
CA THR A 332 3.13 -5.52 -1.73
C THR A 332 2.12 -5.01 -2.76
N THR A 333 1.56 -5.89 -3.61
CA THR A 333 0.49 -5.49 -4.56
C THR A 333 -0.85 -5.25 -3.85
N LEU A 334 -1.14 -5.98 -2.76
CA LEU A 334 -2.31 -5.71 -1.91
C LEU A 334 -2.21 -4.33 -1.26
N PHE A 335 -0.99 -3.97 -0.84
CA PHE A 335 -0.73 -2.63 -0.33
C PHE A 335 -1.05 -1.57 -1.39
N VAL A 336 -0.65 -1.79 -2.66
CA VAL A 336 -1.03 -0.89 -3.77
C VAL A 336 -2.55 -0.78 -3.89
N ALA A 337 -3.27 -1.92 -3.92
CA ALA A 337 -4.72 -1.94 -4.07
C ALA A 337 -5.44 -1.17 -2.95
N SER A 338 -4.92 -1.27 -1.72
CA SER A 338 -5.44 -0.49 -0.59
C SER A 338 -5.09 1.00 -0.69
N ARG A 339 -3.84 1.33 -1.02
CA ARG A 339 -3.29 2.68 -0.95
C ARG A 339 -3.63 3.55 -2.14
N VAL A 340 -4.06 2.98 -3.25
CA VAL A 340 -4.35 3.75 -4.47
C VAL A 340 -5.39 4.85 -4.24
N VAL A 341 -6.38 4.62 -3.38
CA VAL A 341 -7.37 5.63 -3.01
C VAL A 341 -6.72 6.83 -2.32
N GLY A 342 -5.80 6.58 -1.36
CA GLY A 342 -5.03 7.64 -0.71
C GLY A 342 -4.20 8.44 -1.71
N TRP A 343 -3.46 7.76 -2.61
CA TRP A 343 -2.71 8.44 -3.66
C TRP A 343 -3.60 9.30 -4.56
N ALA A 344 -4.73 8.73 -5.02
CA ALA A 344 -5.67 9.44 -5.87
C ALA A 344 -6.28 10.68 -5.18
N ALA A 345 -6.69 10.54 -3.91
CA ALA A 345 -7.19 11.66 -3.12
C ALA A 345 -6.12 12.77 -2.94
N HIS A 346 -4.88 12.39 -2.69
CA HIS A 346 -3.76 13.34 -2.62
C HIS A 346 -3.45 14.00 -3.98
N VAL A 347 -3.63 13.31 -5.09
CA VAL A 347 -3.50 13.88 -6.45
C VAL A 347 -4.61 14.88 -6.71
N ILE A 348 -5.88 14.55 -6.36
CA ILE A 348 -7.02 15.47 -6.47
C ILE A 348 -6.76 16.74 -5.64
N GLU A 349 -6.34 16.58 -4.39
CA GLU A 349 -6.02 17.69 -3.50
C GLU A 349 -4.87 18.56 -4.07
N GLN A 350 -3.82 17.94 -4.67
CA GLN A 350 -2.72 18.64 -5.30
C GLN A 350 -3.16 19.43 -6.52
N HIS A 351 -4.02 18.86 -7.38
CA HIS A 351 -4.52 19.56 -8.58
C HIS A 351 -5.47 20.71 -8.22
N ARG A 352 -6.24 20.61 -7.14
CA ARG A 352 -7.19 21.65 -6.69
C ARG A 352 -6.49 22.97 -6.33
N ASP A 353 -5.32 22.90 -5.68
CA ASP A 353 -4.50 24.08 -5.33
C ASP A 353 -3.04 23.79 -5.70
N ASN A 354 -2.79 23.76 -7.03
CA ASN A 354 -1.53 23.26 -7.54
C ASN A 354 -0.41 24.29 -7.49
N ARG A 355 0.72 23.85 -6.94
CA ARG A 355 2.01 24.51 -7.08
C ARG A 355 3.09 23.47 -7.35
N LEU A 356 3.93 23.75 -8.36
CA LEU A 356 5.05 22.86 -8.71
C LEU A 356 5.98 22.62 -7.51
N ILE A 357 6.18 21.36 -7.16
CA ILE A 357 7.09 20.91 -6.11
C ILE A 357 8.50 20.80 -6.73
N ARG A 358 9.34 21.80 -6.46
CA ARG A 358 10.69 21.87 -7.00
C ARG A 358 11.66 22.42 -5.95
N PRO A 359 12.24 21.56 -5.09
CA PRO A 359 13.24 21.99 -4.10
C PRO A 359 14.57 22.37 -4.77
N ASN A 360 15.42 23.09 -4.03
CA ASN A 360 16.78 23.39 -4.43
C ASN A 360 17.74 22.33 -3.88
N SER A 361 18.90 22.22 -4.53
CA SER A 361 20.03 21.42 -4.03
C SER A 361 21.23 22.31 -3.73
N GLU A 362 22.04 21.93 -2.75
CA GLU A 362 23.38 22.48 -2.56
C GLU A 362 24.35 21.72 -3.47
N TYR A 363 25.06 22.44 -4.32
CA TYR A 363 26.07 21.83 -5.17
C TYR A 363 27.38 21.65 -4.39
N VAL A 364 27.79 20.41 -4.20
CA VAL A 364 29.03 20.02 -3.49
C VAL A 364 30.09 19.43 -4.42
N GLY A 365 29.90 19.54 -5.73
CA GLY A 365 30.85 19.07 -6.73
C GLY A 365 32.02 20.04 -6.95
N PRO A 366 32.89 19.77 -7.97
CA PRO A 366 34.05 20.64 -8.30
C PRO A 366 33.60 22.05 -8.63
N ALA A 367 34.47 23.02 -8.31
CA ALA A 367 34.29 24.40 -8.72
C ALA A 367 34.18 24.54 -10.25
N ARG A 368 33.60 25.66 -10.72
CA ARG A 368 33.43 25.93 -12.15
C ARG A 368 34.74 25.76 -12.90
N ARG A 369 34.76 24.93 -13.94
CA ARG A 369 35.89 24.65 -14.81
C ARG A 369 35.63 25.18 -16.21
N ALA A 370 36.70 25.66 -16.88
CA ALA A 370 36.61 25.94 -18.30
C ALA A 370 36.57 24.63 -19.11
N TYR A 371 35.82 24.63 -20.20
CA TYR A 371 35.85 23.50 -21.14
C TYR A 371 37.23 23.49 -21.85
N PRO A 372 37.93 22.34 -21.90
CA PRO A 372 39.24 22.24 -22.53
C PRO A 372 39.09 22.28 -24.06
N ILE A 373 39.08 23.49 -24.64
CA ILE A 373 39.02 23.67 -26.09
C ILE A 373 40.38 23.21 -26.67
N GLY A 374 40.41 22.17 -27.48
CA GLY A 374 41.56 21.68 -28.25
C GLY A 374 42.31 20.48 -27.68
N SER A 375 41.89 19.84 -26.57
CA SER A 375 42.55 18.64 -26.01
C SER A 375 41.87 17.29 -26.35
N LEU A 376 40.82 17.29 -27.16
CA LEU A 376 40.11 16.07 -27.57
C LEU A 376 40.45 15.59 -28.99
N GLY A 377 41.62 15.95 -29.52
CA GLY A 377 42.05 15.63 -30.88
C GLY A 377 43.55 15.47 -31.00
N SER A 378 44.13 14.43 -30.39
CA SER A 378 45.41 13.84 -30.78
C SER A 378 45.46 12.39 -30.38
#